data_da3fd534acafdd3d89f185f32e0f29be
#
_entry.id   da3fd534acafdd3d89f185f32e0f29be
#
_cell.length_a   1.000
_cell.length_b   1.000
_cell.length_c   1.000
_cell.angle_alpha   90.00
_cell.angle_beta   90.00
_cell.angle_gamma   90.00
#
_symmetry.space_group_name_H-M   'P 1'
#
loop_
_entity.id
_entity.type
_entity.pdbx_description
1 polymer ?
#
loop_
_entity_poly.entity_id
_entity_poly.type
_entity_poly.pdbx_seq_one_letter_code
_entity_poly.pdbx_strand_id
1 'polypeptide(L)'
;TGPYDKPSQVEGIPENTAAYTLEILSHLTSKTFVSAAEQANVRMTVKFRPSGTHSWPYWQFEFKQSLPQIAKALGLPTVGTTPGNIQYNDSLSSYAKHGDSTAQSAQSAQPAKSGKATPTRKPYHAPAKVAAELNKRNPNKPIPYKTPKNNSKCKTVGDIKKYLKGYPAIAKAAGHCQTDEYAVPGGRAQNFEHGRIFWSPGTGAVLVKGKVDEAYKKMGSSGSVLGLPVDEEHKTHDKRGYYQDFQGGRLYWSFQNGAHWVRGTILDKYRQMGYTSGKLGWPTSNEKATKKGAVSSFEHGRIEWTAKNNTAKYYKK
;
A
#
# COMPACT_ATOMS: atom_id res chain seq x y z
N THR A 1 -25.47 -9.78 -7.01
CA THR A 1 -25.47 -8.31 -6.83
C THR A 1 -25.62 -8.01 -5.34
N GLY A 2 -24.62 -7.39 -4.75
CA GLY A 2 -24.65 -6.98 -3.36
C GLY A 2 -25.45 -5.68 -3.16
N PRO A 3 -25.77 -5.30 -1.91
CA PRO A 3 -26.50 -4.07 -1.63
C PRO A 3 -25.77 -2.81 -2.11
N TYR A 4 -24.47 -2.91 -2.38
CA TYR A 4 -23.61 -1.81 -2.82
C TYR A 4 -23.48 -1.68 -4.34
N ASP A 5 -24.10 -2.59 -5.09
CA ASP A 5 -24.20 -2.55 -6.56
C ASP A 5 -25.42 -1.73 -7.03
N LYS A 6 -26.22 -1.21 -6.08
CA LYS A 6 -27.42 -0.46 -6.39
C LYS A 6 -27.10 1.02 -6.65
N PRO A 7 -27.92 1.69 -7.46
CA PRO A 7 -27.85 3.13 -7.67
C PRO A 7 -27.81 3.90 -6.36
N SER A 8 -27.21 5.08 -6.38
CA SER A 8 -27.17 5.96 -5.23
C SER A 8 -28.59 6.29 -4.74
N GLN A 9 -28.81 6.17 -3.43
CA GLN A 9 -30.07 6.58 -2.79
C GLN A 9 -30.07 8.07 -2.42
N VAL A 10 -28.97 8.77 -2.61
CA VAL A 10 -28.85 10.19 -2.33
C VAL A 10 -28.89 10.94 -3.65
N GLU A 11 -29.95 11.71 -3.85
CA GLU A 11 -30.16 12.49 -5.05
C GLU A 11 -28.98 13.43 -5.35
N GLY A 12 -28.57 13.52 -6.59
CA GLY A 12 -27.45 14.35 -7.04
C GLY A 12 -26.06 13.80 -6.77
N ILE A 13 -25.92 12.61 -6.16
CA ILE A 13 -24.62 11.96 -5.99
C ILE A 13 -24.41 10.95 -7.11
N PRO A 14 -23.39 11.15 -7.98
CA PRO A 14 -23.09 10.23 -9.06
C PRO A 14 -22.59 8.89 -8.49
N GLU A 15 -22.87 7.82 -9.22
CA GLU A 15 -22.36 6.50 -8.91
C GLU A 15 -20.85 6.40 -9.13
N ASN A 16 -20.18 5.70 -8.22
CA ASN A 16 -18.78 5.39 -8.33
C ASN A 16 -18.55 3.87 -8.23
N THR A 17 -18.65 3.22 -9.38
CA THR A 17 -18.50 1.75 -9.48
C THR A 17 -17.12 1.26 -9.04
N ALA A 18 -16.08 2.08 -9.17
CA ALA A 18 -14.73 1.73 -8.73
C ALA A 18 -14.59 1.66 -7.20
N ALA A 19 -15.50 2.30 -6.46
CA ALA A 19 -15.49 2.30 -4.99
C ALA A 19 -16.25 1.12 -4.38
N TYR A 20 -17.02 0.36 -5.14
CA TYR A 20 -17.88 -0.71 -4.59
C TYR A 20 -17.10 -1.81 -3.86
N THR A 21 -15.94 -2.20 -4.38
CA THR A 21 -15.11 -3.22 -3.72
C THR A 21 -14.59 -2.74 -2.35
N LEU A 22 -14.19 -1.47 -2.26
CA LEU A 22 -13.79 -0.85 -1.00
C LEU A 22 -14.96 -0.75 -0.04
N GLU A 23 -16.15 -0.44 -0.54
CA GLU A 23 -17.36 -0.35 0.27
C GLU A 23 -17.75 -1.70 0.89
N ILE A 24 -17.73 -2.77 0.10
CA ILE A 24 -17.99 -4.13 0.59
C ILE A 24 -17.01 -4.49 1.72
N LEU A 25 -15.72 -4.24 1.52
CA LEU A 25 -14.70 -4.53 2.53
C LEU A 25 -14.89 -3.69 3.79
N SER A 26 -15.14 -2.39 3.63
CA SER A 26 -15.42 -1.46 4.73
C SER A 26 -16.66 -1.87 5.53
N HIS A 27 -17.71 -2.30 4.83
CA HIS A 27 -18.93 -2.78 5.47
C HIS A 27 -18.70 -4.06 6.28
N LEU A 28 -17.97 -5.03 5.73
CA LEU A 28 -17.65 -6.28 6.43
C LEU A 28 -16.81 -6.02 7.69
N THR A 29 -15.80 -5.17 7.62
CA THR A 29 -14.98 -4.81 8.78
C THR A 29 -15.76 -4.04 9.82
N SER A 30 -16.67 -3.15 9.41
CA SER A 30 -17.55 -2.43 10.32
C SER A 30 -18.51 -3.35 11.07
N LYS A 31 -19.08 -4.36 10.39
CA LYS A 31 -19.92 -5.39 11.04
C LYS A 31 -19.14 -6.19 12.08
N THR A 32 -17.92 -6.61 11.76
CA THR A 32 -17.06 -7.33 12.70
C THR A 32 -16.75 -6.49 13.94
N PHE A 33 -16.46 -5.20 13.74
CA PHE A 33 -16.24 -4.27 14.84
C PHE A 33 -17.49 -4.10 15.73
N VAL A 34 -18.67 -3.92 15.13
CA VAL A 34 -19.94 -3.81 15.86
C VAL A 34 -20.18 -5.05 16.70
N SER A 35 -20.04 -6.24 16.11
CA SER A 35 -20.23 -7.50 16.85
C SER A 35 -19.25 -7.64 18.03
N ALA A 36 -17.98 -7.27 17.85
CA ALA A 36 -17.01 -7.29 18.94
C ALA A 36 -17.34 -6.29 20.06
N ALA A 37 -17.83 -5.12 19.70
CA ALA A 37 -18.23 -4.09 20.65
C ALA A 37 -19.50 -4.49 21.43
N GLU A 38 -20.45 -5.13 20.78
CA GLU A 38 -21.66 -5.68 21.45
C GLU A 38 -21.29 -6.78 22.46
N GLN A 39 -20.37 -7.69 22.09
CA GLN A 39 -19.84 -8.71 22.99
C GLN A 39 -19.12 -8.11 24.21
N ALA A 40 -18.50 -6.95 24.03
CA ALA A 40 -17.83 -6.19 25.09
C ALA A 40 -18.79 -5.26 25.87
N ASN A 41 -20.10 -5.31 25.64
CA ASN A 41 -21.12 -4.42 26.22
C ASN A 41 -20.84 -2.92 26.00
N VAL A 42 -20.22 -2.57 24.88
CA VAL A 42 -20.00 -1.16 24.52
C VAL A 42 -21.26 -0.60 23.88
N ARG A 43 -21.81 0.46 24.49
CA ARG A 43 -22.97 1.16 23.92
C ARG A 43 -22.56 1.93 22.68
N MET A 44 -23.20 1.65 21.54
CA MET A 44 -22.97 2.38 20.30
C MET A 44 -24.27 2.56 19.51
N THR A 45 -24.30 3.60 18.70
CA THR A 45 -25.35 3.78 17.69
C THR A 45 -24.77 3.36 16.34
N VAL A 46 -25.40 2.38 15.71
CA VAL A 46 -24.94 1.83 14.44
C VAL A 46 -26.00 2.09 13.38
N LYS A 47 -25.60 2.67 12.26
CA LYS A 47 -26.44 2.88 11.09
C LYS A 47 -25.71 2.38 9.84
N PHE A 48 -26.19 1.29 9.26
CA PHE A 48 -25.72 0.79 7.98
C PHE A 48 -26.63 1.24 6.86
N ARG A 49 -26.04 1.76 5.80
CA ARG A 49 -26.75 2.15 4.60
C ARG A 49 -26.94 0.95 3.66
N PRO A 50 -28.10 0.81 3.02
CA PRO A 50 -28.35 -0.30 2.09
C PRO A 50 -27.64 -0.13 0.74
N SER A 51 -27.17 1.07 0.39
CA SER A 51 -26.44 1.37 -0.85
C SER A 51 -25.57 2.61 -0.71
N GLY A 52 -24.70 2.85 -1.66
CA GLY A 52 -23.80 3.99 -1.72
C GLY A 52 -22.34 3.57 -1.77
N THR A 53 -21.43 4.54 -1.82
CA THR A 53 -20.00 4.31 -1.96
C THR A 53 -19.20 5.20 -1.00
N HIS A 54 -17.94 4.83 -0.76
CA HIS A 54 -16.99 5.59 0.05
C HIS A 54 -16.54 6.85 -0.69
N SER A 55 -17.41 7.84 -0.79
CA SER A 55 -17.13 9.10 -1.47
C SER A 55 -17.44 10.30 -0.57
N TRP A 56 -16.80 11.43 -0.86
CA TRP A 56 -16.95 12.64 -0.07
C TRP A 56 -18.39 13.13 0.08
N PRO A 57 -19.26 13.12 -0.94
CA PRO A 57 -20.67 13.49 -0.79
C PRO A 57 -21.43 12.62 0.21
N TYR A 58 -21.14 11.31 0.26
CA TYR A 58 -21.76 10.42 1.26
C TYR A 58 -21.28 10.72 2.67
N TRP A 59 -20.00 11.04 2.84
CA TRP A 59 -19.47 11.43 4.16
C TRP A 59 -20.05 12.74 4.65
N GLN A 60 -20.20 13.72 3.78
CA GLN A 60 -20.89 14.97 4.12
C GLN A 60 -22.33 14.72 4.53
N PHE A 61 -23.03 13.84 3.81
CA PHE A 61 -24.38 13.45 4.14
C PHE A 61 -24.44 12.78 5.51
N GLU A 62 -23.61 11.76 5.78
CA GLU A 62 -23.59 11.06 7.07
C GLU A 62 -23.20 11.96 8.23
N PHE A 63 -22.28 12.86 8.04
CA PHE A 63 -21.90 13.84 9.06
C PHE A 63 -23.10 14.72 9.43
N LYS A 64 -23.85 15.24 8.45
CA LYS A 64 -25.07 16.00 8.70
C LYS A 64 -26.12 15.22 9.48
N GLN A 65 -26.28 13.91 9.15
CA GLN A 65 -27.20 13.03 9.87
C GLN A 65 -26.77 12.75 11.31
N SER A 66 -25.47 12.73 11.59
CA SER A 66 -24.89 12.46 12.91
C SER A 66 -24.82 13.69 13.79
N LEU A 67 -24.85 14.90 13.21
CA LEU A 67 -24.72 16.17 13.94
C LEU A 67 -25.68 16.33 15.12
N PRO A 68 -26.99 16.02 15.03
CA PRO A 68 -27.91 16.16 16.15
C PRO A 68 -27.50 15.29 17.34
N GLN A 69 -27.01 14.08 17.09
CA GLN A 69 -26.56 13.16 18.12
C GLN A 69 -25.25 13.63 18.76
N ILE A 70 -24.32 14.12 17.95
CA ILE A 70 -23.05 14.70 18.40
C ILE A 70 -23.33 15.95 19.26
N ALA A 71 -24.18 16.86 18.79
CA ALA A 71 -24.57 18.06 19.52
C ALA A 71 -25.20 17.72 20.87
N LYS A 72 -26.12 16.76 20.90
CA LYS A 72 -26.74 16.27 22.15
C LYS A 72 -25.69 15.72 23.13
N ALA A 73 -24.74 14.92 22.62
CA ALA A 73 -23.67 14.35 23.47
C ALA A 73 -22.73 15.42 24.04
N LEU A 74 -22.55 16.54 23.32
CA LEU A 74 -21.73 17.67 23.73
C LEU A 74 -22.51 18.76 24.50
N GLY A 75 -23.82 18.58 24.73
CA GLY A 75 -24.68 19.60 25.39
C GLY A 75 -24.89 20.85 24.53
N LEU A 76 -24.72 20.79 23.22
CA LEU A 76 -24.90 21.90 22.29
C LEU A 76 -26.34 21.97 21.79
N PRO A 77 -26.87 23.16 21.46
CA PRO A 77 -28.19 23.29 20.87
C PRO A 77 -28.24 22.58 19.50
N THR A 78 -29.23 21.73 19.31
CA THR A 78 -29.48 21.07 18.02
C THR A 78 -30.20 22.04 17.09
N VAL A 79 -29.49 22.59 16.09
CA VAL A 79 -30.15 23.32 15.01
C VAL A 79 -30.79 22.29 14.08
N GLY A 80 -32.10 22.43 13.84
CA GLY A 80 -32.87 21.46 13.07
C GLY A 80 -32.35 21.27 11.65
N THR A 81 -31.72 20.16 11.43
CA THR A 81 -31.53 19.61 10.07
C THR A 81 -32.67 18.64 9.86
N THR A 82 -33.63 18.98 9.02
CA THR A 82 -34.66 18.03 8.58
C THR A 82 -33.95 16.93 7.79
N PRO A 83 -33.95 15.67 8.27
CA PRO A 83 -33.41 14.58 7.48
C PRO A 83 -34.21 14.48 6.18
N GLY A 84 -33.55 14.48 5.03
CA GLY A 84 -34.22 14.08 3.80
C GLY A 84 -34.84 12.68 3.95
N ASN A 85 -35.83 12.35 3.15
CA ASN A 85 -36.62 11.11 3.18
C ASN A 85 -35.80 9.83 2.88
N ILE A 86 -34.75 9.59 3.63
CA ILE A 86 -33.96 8.36 3.51
C ILE A 86 -34.34 7.45 4.67
N GLN A 87 -34.98 6.35 4.35
CA GLN A 87 -35.28 5.31 5.33
C GLN A 87 -33.99 4.54 5.65
N TYR A 88 -33.52 4.65 6.88
CA TYR A 88 -32.49 3.79 7.45
C TYR A 88 -33.14 2.57 8.07
N ASN A 89 -32.58 1.41 7.82
CA ASN A 89 -32.95 0.21 8.55
C ASN A 89 -32.27 0.27 9.94
N ASP A 90 -33.02 0.65 10.95
CA ASP A 90 -32.53 0.87 12.32
C ASP A 90 -32.36 -0.43 13.13
N SER A 91 -32.72 -1.60 12.58
CA SER A 91 -32.63 -2.87 13.29
C SER A 91 -31.54 -3.78 12.74
N LEU A 92 -30.54 -4.07 13.55
CA LEU A 92 -29.56 -5.13 13.32
C LEU A 92 -30.22 -6.49 13.01
N SER A 93 -31.41 -6.74 13.56
CA SER A 93 -32.16 -7.99 13.33
C SER A 93 -32.61 -8.22 11.90
N SER A 94 -32.83 -7.16 11.09
CA SER A 94 -33.21 -7.32 9.68
C SER A 94 -32.01 -7.69 8.80
N TYR A 95 -30.78 -7.31 9.16
CA TYR A 95 -29.57 -7.69 8.46
C TYR A 95 -29.11 -9.10 8.81
N ALA A 96 -29.28 -9.53 10.05
CA ALA A 96 -28.99 -10.89 10.47
C ALA A 96 -29.88 -11.91 9.73
N LYS A 97 -31.13 -11.57 9.44
CA LYS A 97 -32.04 -12.47 8.69
C LYS A 97 -31.77 -12.60 7.19
N HIS A 98 -31.09 -11.62 6.58
CA HIS A 98 -30.78 -11.63 5.14
C HIS A 98 -29.31 -12.01 4.82
N GLY A 99 -28.44 -12.10 5.84
CA GLY A 99 -27.04 -12.52 5.69
C GLY A 99 -26.79 -14.02 5.91
N ASP A 100 -27.78 -14.73 6.40
CA ASP A 100 -27.60 -16.08 6.93
C ASP A 100 -27.56 -17.19 5.86
N SER A 101 -28.07 -16.95 4.66
CA SER A 101 -28.07 -17.98 3.61
C SER A 101 -26.76 -18.09 2.81
N THR A 102 -25.89 -17.07 2.86
CA THR A 102 -24.58 -17.10 2.19
C THR A 102 -23.42 -17.33 3.17
N ALA A 103 -23.59 -17.02 4.46
CA ALA A 103 -22.57 -17.27 5.47
C ALA A 103 -22.52 -18.76 5.90
N GLN A 104 -23.64 -19.48 5.86
CA GLN A 104 -23.68 -20.90 6.22
C GLN A 104 -23.05 -21.84 5.19
N SER A 105 -23.02 -21.47 3.91
CA SER A 105 -22.30 -22.25 2.89
C SER A 105 -20.78 -22.08 2.96
N ALA A 106 -20.28 -21.04 3.65
CA ALA A 106 -18.85 -20.84 3.89
C ALA A 106 -18.33 -21.52 5.19
N GLN A 107 -19.24 -21.99 6.07
CA GLN A 107 -18.85 -22.65 7.33
C GLN A 107 -18.62 -24.16 7.23
N SER A 108 -18.92 -24.81 6.11
CA SER A 108 -18.63 -26.23 5.91
C SER A 108 -17.25 -26.52 5.31
N ALA A 109 -16.50 -25.54 4.92
CA ALA A 109 -15.06 -25.67 4.66
C ALA A 109 -14.31 -25.26 5.93
N GLN A 110 -13.78 -26.22 6.70
CA GLN A 110 -12.79 -25.91 7.75
C GLN A 110 -11.75 -24.96 7.16
N PRO A 111 -11.50 -23.78 7.77
CA PRO A 111 -10.45 -22.93 7.29
C PRO A 111 -9.13 -23.65 7.51
N ALA A 112 -8.52 -24.14 6.45
CA ALA A 112 -7.08 -24.33 6.46
C ALA A 112 -6.51 -23.06 7.07
N LYS A 113 -5.66 -23.16 8.12
CA LYS A 113 -5.04 -22.05 8.82
C LYS A 113 -4.50 -21.07 7.79
N SER A 114 -5.29 -20.07 7.40
CA SER A 114 -4.91 -19.06 6.40
C SER A 114 -3.90 -18.12 7.08
N GLY A 115 -2.63 -18.42 6.89
CA GLY A 115 -1.57 -17.47 7.24
C GLY A 115 -1.85 -16.14 6.55
N LYS A 116 -1.44 -15.04 7.18
CA LYS A 116 -1.62 -13.69 6.63
C LYS A 116 -1.09 -13.62 5.19
N ALA A 117 -1.88 -13.09 4.26
CA ALA A 117 -1.52 -13.06 2.84
C ALA A 117 -0.26 -12.23 2.58
N THR A 118 -0.16 -11.04 3.17
CA THR A 118 1.00 -10.14 3.13
C THR A 118 1.12 -9.36 4.44
N PRO A 119 2.33 -8.92 4.84
CA PRO A 119 2.48 -8.07 6.01
C PRO A 119 1.83 -6.70 5.79
N THR A 120 1.06 -6.24 6.76
CA THR A 120 0.67 -4.83 6.82
C THR A 120 1.82 -4.06 7.42
N ARG A 121 2.47 -3.21 6.61
CA ARG A 121 3.60 -2.40 7.06
C ARG A 121 3.18 -0.97 7.35
N LYS A 122 3.78 -0.39 8.39
CA LYS A 122 3.68 1.06 8.62
C LYS A 122 4.53 1.79 7.58
N PRO A 123 4.14 3.03 7.19
CA PRO A 123 4.99 3.85 6.33
C PRO A 123 6.42 3.92 6.91
N TYR A 124 7.40 3.56 6.08
CA TYR A 124 8.79 3.59 6.50
C TYR A 124 9.35 5.01 6.41
N HIS A 125 9.95 5.47 7.49
CA HIS A 125 10.73 6.69 7.51
C HIS A 125 12.19 6.31 7.79
N ALA A 126 13.06 6.54 6.81
CA ALA A 126 14.48 6.24 6.98
C ALA A 126 15.06 7.03 8.17
N PRO A 127 15.71 6.37 9.13
CA PRO A 127 16.45 7.09 10.15
C PRO A 127 17.45 8.07 9.53
N ALA A 128 17.65 9.24 10.15
CA ALA A 128 18.48 10.31 9.59
C ALA A 128 19.87 9.83 9.13
N LYS A 129 20.48 8.93 9.90
CA LYS A 129 21.78 8.32 9.55
C LYS A 129 21.70 7.50 8.26
N VAL A 130 20.65 6.69 8.07
CA VAL A 130 20.44 5.87 6.87
C VAL A 130 20.17 6.76 5.67
N ALA A 131 19.29 7.75 5.81
CA ALA A 131 18.98 8.71 4.75
C ALA A 131 20.24 9.49 4.32
N ALA A 132 21.07 9.96 5.26
CA ALA A 132 22.31 10.68 4.98
C ALA A 132 23.32 9.78 4.23
N GLU A 133 23.43 8.49 4.62
CA GLU A 133 24.29 7.53 3.92
C GLU A 133 23.82 7.28 2.49
N LEU A 134 22.53 7.02 2.29
CA LEU A 134 21.96 6.77 0.96
C LEU A 134 22.09 7.99 0.04
N ASN A 135 21.98 9.19 0.57
CA ASN A 135 22.15 10.42 -0.20
C ASN A 135 23.60 10.66 -0.67
N LYS A 136 24.57 10.08 0.01
CA LYS A 136 26.00 10.13 -0.40
C LYS A 136 26.35 9.09 -1.46
N ARG A 137 25.49 8.09 -1.70
CA ARG A 137 25.78 7.03 -2.66
C ARG A 137 25.71 7.54 -4.09
N ASN A 138 26.64 7.06 -4.91
CA ASN A 138 26.65 7.32 -6.34
C ASN A 138 25.74 6.32 -7.06
N PRO A 139 24.71 6.75 -7.80
CA PRO A 139 23.82 5.83 -8.53
C PRO A 139 24.53 4.97 -9.57
N ASN A 140 25.67 5.47 -10.12
CA ASN A 140 26.47 4.77 -11.12
C ASN A 140 27.57 3.88 -10.52
N LYS A 141 27.78 3.93 -9.19
CA LYS A 141 28.81 3.17 -8.50
C LYS A 141 28.24 2.60 -7.18
N PRO A 142 27.39 1.57 -7.26
CA PRO A 142 26.81 0.95 -6.07
C PRO A 142 27.90 0.30 -5.21
N ILE A 143 27.65 0.19 -3.91
CA ILE A 143 28.53 -0.53 -2.98
C ILE A 143 28.50 -2.02 -3.37
N PRO A 144 29.65 -2.62 -3.74
CA PRO A 144 29.69 -4.01 -4.15
C PRO A 144 29.51 -4.93 -2.92
N TYR A 145 28.95 -6.11 -3.17
CA TYR A 145 28.90 -7.21 -2.21
C TYR A 145 28.90 -8.55 -2.94
N LYS A 146 29.31 -9.60 -2.23
CA LYS A 146 29.45 -10.94 -2.81
C LYS A 146 28.14 -11.72 -2.64
N THR A 147 27.55 -12.13 -3.76
CA THR A 147 26.44 -13.09 -3.77
C THR A 147 27.01 -14.52 -3.78
N PRO A 148 26.59 -15.42 -2.87
CA PRO A 148 27.03 -16.80 -2.88
C PRO A 148 26.51 -17.55 -4.12
N LYS A 149 27.20 -18.65 -4.46
CA LYS A 149 26.71 -19.60 -5.47
C LYS A 149 25.46 -20.33 -4.95
N ASN A 150 24.66 -20.82 -5.89
CA ASN A 150 23.48 -21.62 -5.53
C ASN A 150 23.92 -22.90 -4.78
N ASN A 151 23.11 -23.25 -3.78
CA ASN A 151 23.31 -24.38 -2.91
C ASN A 151 21.97 -25.13 -2.74
N SER A 152 21.86 -26.33 -3.31
CA SER A 152 20.65 -27.16 -3.23
C SER A 152 20.32 -27.62 -1.80
N LYS A 153 21.27 -27.53 -0.86
CA LYS A 153 21.10 -27.85 0.54
C LYS A 153 20.91 -26.60 1.42
N CYS A 154 20.56 -25.46 0.81
CA CYS A 154 20.38 -24.20 1.51
C CYS A 154 19.34 -24.32 2.64
N LYS A 155 19.56 -23.56 3.70
CA LYS A 155 18.66 -23.51 4.85
C LYS A 155 18.18 -22.08 5.08
N THR A 156 16.87 -21.93 5.25
CA THR A 156 16.30 -20.65 5.68
C THR A 156 16.20 -20.65 7.20
N VAL A 157 16.77 -19.66 7.84
CA VAL A 157 16.89 -19.55 9.31
C VAL A 157 16.40 -18.18 9.81
N GLY A 158 16.42 -17.96 11.11
CA GLY A 158 16.21 -16.66 11.73
C GLY A 158 14.91 -15.95 11.33
N ASP A 159 15.02 -14.66 11.08
CA ASP A 159 13.84 -13.80 10.81
C ASP A 159 13.29 -13.96 9.40
N ILE A 160 14.11 -14.37 8.42
CA ILE A 160 13.62 -14.76 7.08
C ILE A 160 12.73 -16.00 7.20
N LYS A 161 13.12 -17.01 8.00
CA LYS A 161 12.26 -18.19 8.26
C LYS A 161 10.96 -17.83 8.96
N LYS A 162 11.01 -16.96 9.97
CA LYS A 162 9.81 -16.46 10.66
C LYS A 162 8.86 -15.73 9.71
N TYR A 163 9.41 -14.90 8.84
CA TYR A 163 8.65 -14.16 7.83
C TYR A 163 7.94 -15.13 6.86
N LEU A 164 8.63 -16.08 6.28
CA LEU A 164 8.02 -17.06 5.38
C LEU A 164 6.97 -17.94 6.08
N LYS A 165 7.22 -18.33 7.35
CA LYS A 165 6.23 -19.08 8.15
C LYS A 165 4.99 -18.24 8.45
N GLY A 166 5.15 -16.94 8.69
CA GLY A 166 4.06 -16.01 8.98
C GLY A 166 3.21 -15.63 7.75
N TYR A 167 3.79 -15.75 6.55
CA TYR A 167 3.16 -15.31 5.29
C TYR A 167 3.28 -16.39 4.20
N PRO A 168 2.46 -17.46 4.23
CA PRO A 168 2.56 -18.57 3.28
C PRO A 168 2.41 -18.16 1.81
N ALA A 169 1.64 -17.10 1.51
CA ALA A 169 1.52 -16.57 0.15
C ALA A 169 2.86 -16.01 -0.36
N ILE A 170 3.63 -15.36 0.51
CA ILE A 170 4.97 -14.87 0.19
C ILE A 170 5.95 -16.04 0.04
N ALA A 171 5.86 -17.06 0.91
CA ALA A 171 6.67 -18.26 0.79
C ALA A 171 6.45 -18.96 -0.57
N LYS A 172 5.18 -19.10 -0.98
CA LYS A 172 4.81 -19.62 -2.30
C LYS A 172 5.35 -18.75 -3.43
N ALA A 173 5.27 -17.42 -3.30
CA ALA A 173 5.76 -16.48 -4.31
C ALA A 173 7.30 -16.46 -4.41
N ALA A 174 8.02 -16.70 -3.32
CA ALA A 174 9.48 -16.78 -3.31
C ALA A 174 10.00 -18.10 -3.91
N GLY A 175 9.30 -19.21 -3.69
CA GLY A 175 9.75 -20.55 -4.04
C GLY A 175 10.77 -21.11 -3.03
N HIS A 176 11.55 -22.11 -3.44
CA HIS A 176 12.58 -22.72 -2.60
C HIS A 176 13.81 -21.82 -2.50
N CYS A 177 14.56 -21.95 -1.41
CA CYS A 177 15.82 -21.22 -1.27
C CYS A 177 16.84 -21.72 -2.29
N GLN A 178 17.71 -20.82 -2.74
CA GLN A 178 18.82 -21.11 -3.62
C GLN A 178 20.20 -20.87 -2.97
N THR A 179 20.24 -20.09 -1.92
CA THR A 179 21.47 -19.83 -1.16
C THR A 179 21.17 -19.89 0.33
N ASP A 180 22.20 -20.03 1.15
CA ASP A 180 22.12 -19.63 2.55
C ASP A 180 22.05 -18.11 2.67
N GLU A 181 21.74 -17.60 3.85
CA GLU A 181 21.69 -16.17 4.14
C GLU A 181 23.08 -15.55 4.08
N TYR A 182 23.23 -14.39 3.45
CA TYR A 182 24.50 -13.70 3.28
C TYR A 182 24.41 -12.20 3.59
N ALA A 183 25.56 -11.61 3.91
CA ALA A 183 25.65 -10.18 4.21
C ALA A 183 25.51 -9.33 2.95
N VAL A 184 24.78 -8.23 3.06
CA VAL A 184 24.64 -7.20 2.04
C VAL A 184 24.72 -5.81 2.67
N PRO A 185 25.00 -4.74 1.91
CA PRO A 185 24.97 -3.39 2.45
C PRO A 185 23.67 -3.09 3.21
N GLY A 186 23.79 -2.75 4.48
CA GLY A 186 22.67 -2.41 5.36
C GLY A 186 21.91 -3.58 5.99
N GLY A 187 22.26 -4.84 5.69
CA GLY A 187 21.55 -5.98 6.23
C GLY A 187 22.03 -7.34 5.72
N ARG A 188 21.07 -8.22 5.52
CA ARG A 188 21.28 -9.59 5.03
C ARG A 188 20.31 -9.90 3.92
N ALA A 189 20.63 -10.90 3.10
CA ALA A 189 19.75 -11.39 2.04
C ALA A 189 19.84 -12.90 1.87
N GLN A 190 18.81 -13.49 1.27
CA GLN A 190 18.78 -14.88 0.85
C GLN A 190 18.12 -14.98 -0.53
N ASN A 191 18.71 -15.75 -1.45
CA ASN A 191 18.13 -15.97 -2.77
C ASN A 191 17.12 -17.11 -2.74
N PHE A 192 16.07 -16.94 -3.51
CA PHE A 192 14.99 -17.89 -3.75
C PHE A 192 14.76 -18.06 -5.26
N GLU A 193 13.98 -19.06 -5.67
CA GLU A 193 13.70 -19.36 -7.09
C GLU A 193 13.15 -18.16 -7.86
N HIS A 194 12.26 -17.39 -7.22
CA HIS A 194 11.51 -16.31 -7.88
C HIS A 194 11.86 -14.91 -7.39
N GLY A 195 12.92 -14.77 -6.55
CA GLY A 195 13.35 -13.48 -6.04
C GLY A 195 14.36 -13.57 -4.92
N ARG A 196 14.46 -12.51 -4.14
CA ARG A 196 15.36 -12.42 -2.99
C ARG A 196 14.65 -11.81 -1.80
N ILE A 197 14.88 -12.37 -0.62
CA ILE A 197 14.42 -11.76 0.62
C ILE A 197 15.57 -11.01 1.25
N PHE A 198 15.35 -9.75 1.55
CA PHE A 198 16.26 -8.88 2.28
C PHE A 198 15.76 -8.68 3.70
N TRP A 199 16.67 -8.55 4.64
CA TRP A 199 16.34 -8.34 6.03
C TRP A 199 17.31 -7.37 6.71
N SER A 200 16.76 -6.52 7.58
CA SER A 200 17.51 -5.80 8.61
C SER A 200 16.61 -5.57 9.83
N PRO A 201 17.19 -5.23 11.02
CA PRO A 201 16.36 -4.89 12.18
C PRO A 201 15.40 -3.72 11.93
N GLY A 202 15.80 -2.77 11.08
CA GLY A 202 15.00 -1.57 10.78
C GLY A 202 13.92 -1.76 9.73
N THR A 203 14.07 -2.73 8.82
CA THR A 203 13.10 -2.96 7.72
C THR A 203 12.26 -4.23 7.93
N GLY A 204 12.74 -5.17 8.75
CA GLY A 204 12.23 -6.54 8.76
C GLY A 204 12.61 -7.28 7.48
N ALA A 205 12.03 -8.47 7.28
CA ALA A 205 12.23 -9.26 6.06
C ALA A 205 11.24 -8.82 4.97
N VAL A 206 11.72 -8.63 3.73
CA VAL A 206 10.95 -8.16 2.58
C VAL A 206 11.35 -8.93 1.33
N LEU A 207 10.37 -9.44 0.58
CA LEU A 207 10.59 -10.10 -0.70
C LEU A 207 10.67 -9.06 -1.84
N VAL A 208 11.71 -9.15 -2.65
CA VAL A 208 11.82 -8.49 -3.96
C VAL A 208 11.79 -9.58 -5.02
N LYS A 209 10.90 -9.50 -6.00
CA LYS A 209 10.68 -10.58 -6.97
C LYS A 209 10.49 -10.10 -8.41
N GLY A 210 10.51 -11.03 -9.35
CA GLY A 210 10.15 -10.78 -10.74
C GLY A 210 10.98 -9.66 -11.40
N LYS A 211 10.32 -8.83 -12.20
CA LYS A 211 10.95 -7.75 -12.95
C LYS A 211 11.51 -6.62 -12.07
N VAL A 212 10.91 -6.40 -10.90
CA VAL A 212 11.45 -5.46 -9.92
C VAL A 212 12.79 -5.97 -9.38
N ASP A 213 12.91 -7.27 -9.06
CA ASP A 213 14.17 -7.85 -8.60
C ASP A 213 15.26 -7.83 -9.69
N GLU A 214 14.89 -8.14 -10.94
CA GLU A 214 15.83 -8.05 -12.08
C GLU A 214 16.39 -6.62 -12.23
N ALA A 215 15.52 -5.62 -12.16
CA ALA A 215 15.92 -4.23 -12.25
C ALA A 215 16.77 -3.80 -11.03
N TYR A 216 16.36 -4.20 -9.84
CA TYR A 216 17.08 -3.90 -8.61
C TYR A 216 18.49 -4.55 -8.60
N LYS A 217 18.66 -5.78 -9.14
CA LYS A 217 19.95 -6.40 -9.36
C LYS A 217 20.86 -5.54 -10.25
N LYS A 218 20.33 -5.09 -11.39
CA LYS A 218 21.09 -4.24 -12.33
C LYS A 218 21.56 -2.92 -11.72
N MET A 219 20.81 -2.40 -10.74
CA MET A 219 21.16 -1.18 -10.00
C MET A 219 22.16 -1.41 -8.86
N GLY A 220 22.56 -2.65 -8.59
CA GLY A 220 23.44 -3.01 -7.47
C GLY A 220 22.71 -3.29 -6.16
N SER A 221 21.41 -3.51 -6.21
CA SER A 221 20.56 -3.93 -5.10
C SER A 221 20.69 -3.02 -3.88
N SER A 222 20.86 -3.57 -2.67
CA SER A 222 21.00 -2.79 -1.42
C SER A 222 22.25 -1.92 -1.37
N GLY A 223 23.23 -2.14 -2.26
CA GLY A 223 24.38 -1.26 -2.45
C GLY A 223 24.06 0.00 -3.27
N SER A 224 22.92 0.07 -3.93
CA SER A 224 22.46 1.22 -4.73
C SER A 224 21.98 2.38 -3.84
N VAL A 225 21.60 3.47 -4.48
CA VAL A 225 20.96 4.63 -3.82
C VAL A 225 19.60 4.31 -3.19
N LEU A 226 18.98 3.18 -3.58
CA LEU A 226 17.72 2.72 -3.02
C LEU A 226 17.86 2.08 -1.64
N GLY A 227 19.02 1.49 -1.32
CA GLY A 227 19.18 0.73 -0.07
C GLY A 227 18.28 -0.50 -0.03
N LEU A 228 17.90 -0.95 1.17
CA LEU A 228 17.06 -2.14 1.38
C LEU A 228 15.57 -1.87 1.03
N PRO A 229 14.82 -2.91 0.59
CA PRO A 229 13.38 -2.81 0.45
C PRO A 229 12.71 -2.63 1.82
N VAL A 230 11.61 -1.90 1.87
CA VAL A 230 10.89 -1.58 3.11
C VAL A 230 9.43 -2.01 3.08
N ASP A 231 8.92 -2.35 1.91
CA ASP A 231 7.56 -2.86 1.71
C ASP A 231 7.56 -3.88 0.57
N GLU A 232 6.49 -4.66 0.43
CA GLU A 232 6.29 -5.61 -0.64
C GLU A 232 6.02 -4.90 -1.97
N GLU A 233 6.11 -5.66 -3.07
CA GLU A 233 5.74 -5.19 -4.40
C GLU A 233 4.23 -4.95 -4.47
N HIS A 234 3.84 -3.80 -5.01
CA HIS A 234 2.46 -3.41 -5.25
C HIS A 234 2.18 -3.20 -6.72
N LYS A 235 0.99 -3.58 -7.15
CA LYS A 235 0.48 -3.19 -8.47
C LYS A 235 0.11 -1.70 -8.44
N THR A 236 0.44 -0.97 -9.50
CA THR A 236 0.05 0.45 -9.62
C THR A 236 -1.46 0.60 -9.78
N HIS A 237 -2.00 1.74 -9.37
CA HIS A 237 -3.44 2.00 -9.43
C HIS A 237 -3.97 1.97 -10.87
N ASP A 238 -3.20 2.46 -11.85
CA ASP A 238 -3.51 2.40 -13.28
C ASP A 238 -3.33 1.00 -13.90
N LYS A 239 -2.90 0.01 -13.11
CA LYS A 239 -2.68 -1.39 -13.47
C LYS A 239 -1.65 -1.63 -14.59
N ARG A 240 -0.89 -0.61 -15.00
CA ARG A 240 0.12 -0.70 -16.07
C ARG A 240 1.42 -1.35 -15.64
N GLY A 241 1.64 -1.51 -14.32
CA GLY A 241 2.85 -2.11 -13.78
C GLY A 241 2.89 -2.23 -12.27
N TYR A 242 4.08 -2.22 -11.72
CA TYR A 242 4.35 -2.46 -10.31
C TYR A 242 5.28 -1.40 -9.74
N TYR A 243 5.22 -1.23 -8.42
CA TYR A 243 6.21 -0.46 -7.69
C TYR A 243 6.58 -1.18 -6.40
N GLN A 244 7.75 -0.85 -5.88
CA GLN A 244 8.19 -1.27 -4.56
C GLN A 244 8.93 -0.15 -3.86
N ASP A 245 8.69 -0.01 -2.56
CA ASP A 245 9.34 1.00 -1.73
C ASP A 245 10.64 0.48 -1.13
N PHE A 246 11.64 1.35 -1.12
CA PHE A 246 12.97 1.12 -0.59
C PHE A 246 13.33 2.24 0.38
N GLN A 247 14.37 2.05 1.18
CA GLN A 247 14.85 3.06 2.14
C GLN A 247 15.17 4.41 1.51
N GLY A 248 15.67 4.41 0.28
CA GLY A 248 16.11 5.60 -0.45
C GLY A 248 15.14 6.12 -1.49
N GLY A 249 14.00 5.48 -1.72
CA GLY A 249 13.04 5.89 -2.73
C GLY A 249 12.11 4.78 -3.20
N ARG A 250 11.52 4.93 -4.34
CA ARG A 250 10.58 3.99 -4.95
C ARG A 250 11.06 3.56 -6.33
N LEU A 251 11.05 2.26 -6.60
CA LEU A 251 11.29 1.67 -7.90
C LEU A 251 9.96 1.35 -8.58
N TYR A 252 9.79 1.83 -9.80
CA TYR A 252 8.64 1.53 -10.67
C TYR A 252 9.09 0.62 -11.80
N TRP A 253 8.23 -0.29 -12.21
CA TRP A 253 8.42 -1.12 -13.39
C TRP A 253 7.14 -1.24 -14.20
N SER A 254 7.21 -1.00 -15.51
CA SER A 254 6.16 -1.32 -16.46
C SER A 254 6.76 -1.92 -17.74
N PHE A 255 5.93 -2.64 -18.50
CA PHE A 255 6.37 -3.19 -19.78
C PHE A 255 6.76 -2.09 -20.79
N GLN A 256 6.06 -0.97 -20.77
CA GLN A 256 6.28 0.14 -21.71
C GLN A 256 7.49 1.00 -21.37
N ASN A 257 7.67 1.32 -20.10
CA ASN A 257 8.69 2.29 -19.66
C ASN A 257 9.94 1.62 -19.07
N GLY A 258 9.90 0.29 -18.84
CA GLY A 258 10.97 -0.39 -18.13
C GLY A 258 10.98 -0.07 -16.64
N ALA A 259 12.16 -0.06 -16.04
CA ALA A 259 12.34 0.15 -14.60
C ALA A 259 13.04 1.48 -14.31
N HIS A 260 12.40 2.32 -13.52
CA HIS A 260 12.93 3.62 -13.10
C HIS A 260 12.66 3.88 -11.63
N TRP A 261 13.64 4.47 -10.95
CA TRP A 261 13.49 4.88 -9.57
C TRP A 261 13.32 6.39 -9.45
N VAL A 262 12.53 6.78 -8.43
CA VAL A 262 12.30 8.18 -8.04
C VAL A 262 12.54 8.28 -6.53
N ARG A 263 13.20 9.35 -6.05
CA ARG A 263 13.54 9.49 -4.65
C ARG A 263 13.47 10.92 -4.13
N GLY A 264 13.60 11.07 -2.81
CA GLY A 264 13.72 12.36 -2.13
C GLY A 264 12.60 13.33 -2.48
N THR A 265 12.96 14.62 -2.55
CA THR A 265 12.01 15.72 -2.82
C THR A 265 11.31 15.60 -4.20
N ILE A 266 11.95 14.94 -5.18
CA ILE A 266 11.31 14.61 -6.47
C ILE A 266 10.18 13.59 -6.26
N LEU A 267 10.40 12.54 -5.46
CA LEU A 267 9.35 11.56 -5.13
C LEU A 267 8.20 12.20 -4.35
N ASP A 268 8.51 13.11 -3.42
CA ASP A 268 7.48 13.85 -2.67
C ASP A 268 6.62 14.72 -3.58
N LYS A 269 7.25 15.39 -4.54
CA LYS A 269 6.53 16.16 -5.55
C LYS A 269 5.70 15.27 -6.46
N TYR A 270 6.24 14.14 -6.90
CA TYR A 270 5.53 13.16 -7.71
C TYR A 270 4.32 12.56 -6.98
N ARG A 271 4.43 12.31 -5.66
CA ARG A 271 3.33 11.91 -4.79
C ARG A 271 2.20 12.94 -4.78
N GLN A 272 2.54 14.21 -4.56
CA GLN A 272 1.56 15.32 -4.58
C GLN A 272 0.83 15.44 -5.93
N MET A 273 1.45 14.98 -7.02
CA MET A 273 0.90 15.00 -8.36
C MET A 273 0.13 13.74 -8.74
N GLY A 274 -0.09 12.77 -7.82
CA GLY A 274 -0.90 11.58 -8.02
C GLY A 274 -0.13 10.38 -8.61
N TYR A 275 1.19 10.36 -8.51
CA TYR A 275 2.03 9.26 -9.00
C TYR A 275 1.75 8.89 -10.49
N THR A 276 1.75 7.60 -10.83
CA THR A 276 1.54 7.09 -12.19
C THR A 276 0.17 7.42 -12.78
N SER A 277 -0.84 7.62 -11.93
CA SER A 277 -2.20 7.99 -12.34
C SER A 277 -2.40 9.51 -12.46
N GLY A 278 -1.41 10.30 -12.04
CA GLY A 278 -1.47 11.76 -12.07
C GLY A 278 -1.03 12.35 -13.41
N LYS A 279 -0.98 13.68 -13.47
CA LYS A 279 -0.69 14.46 -14.69
C LYS A 279 0.68 14.16 -15.33
N LEU A 280 1.64 13.65 -14.57
CA LEU A 280 2.98 13.31 -15.07
C LEU A 280 3.05 11.96 -15.77
N GLY A 281 2.15 11.02 -15.43
CA GLY A 281 2.26 9.64 -15.90
C GLY A 281 3.46 8.93 -15.28
N TRP A 282 4.00 7.95 -15.96
CA TRP A 282 5.08 7.08 -15.49
C TRP A 282 6.45 7.72 -15.58
N PRO A 283 7.37 7.39 -14.64
CA PRO A 283 8.77 7.77 -14.80
C PRO A 283 9.38 7.09 -16.03
N THR A 284 10.12 7.86 -16.80
CA THR A 284 10.81 7.44 -18.05
C THR A 284 12.32 7.53 -17.94
N SER A 285 12.83 8.03 -16.81
CA SER A 285 14.26 8.02 -16.51
C SER A 285 14.49 7.86 -15.01
N ASN A 286 15.66 7.32 -14.66
CA ASN A 286 16.22 7.49 -13.33
C ASN A 286 16.57 8.96 -13.09
N GLU A 287 16.69 9.35 -11.84
CA GLU A 287 17.17 10.67 -11.46
C GLU A 287 18.56 10.94 -12.03
N LYS A 288 18.77 12.09 -12.68
CA LYS A 288 20.03 12.55 -13.20
C LYS A 288 20.47 13.78 -12.44
N ALA A 289 21.73 13.81 -12.02
CA ALA A 289 22.33 14.99 -11.41
C ALA A 289 22.43 16.13 -12.43
N THR A 290 22.21 17.37 -11.95
CA THR A 290 22.39 18.61 -12.69
C THR A 290 23.32 19.55 -11.90
N LYS A 291 23.78 20.63 -12.53
CA LYS A 291 24.61 21.65 -11.83
C LYS A 291 23.93 22.26 -10.59
N LYS A 292 22.60 22.27 -10.54
CA LYS A 292 21.81 22.89 -9.47
C LYS A 292 21.10 21.91 -8.55
N GLY A 293 21.13 20.61 -8.86
CA GLY A 293 20.40 19.59 -8.11
C GLY A 293 20.22 18.30 -8.91
N ALA A 294 18.98 17.93 -9.20
CA ALA A 294 18.66 16.70 -9.94
C ALA A 294 17.36 16.84 -10.75
N VAL A 295 17.16 15.95 -11.72
CA VAL A 295 15.98 15.89 -12.58
C VAL A 295 15.54 14.44 -12.80
N SER A 296 14.23 14.19 -12.77
CA SER A 296 13.60 12.95 -13.26
C SER A 296 12.60 13.29 -14.36
N SER A 297 12.61 12.49 -15.44
CA SER A 297 11.68 12.61 -16.57
C SER A 297 10.52 11.63 -16.41
N PHE A 298 9.36 12.05 -16.92
CA PHE A 298 8.10 11.32 -16.90
C PHE A 298 7.44 11.37 -18.29
N GLU A 299 6.39 10.60 -18.51
CA GLU A 299 5.68 10.57 -19.81
C GLU A 299 5.24 11.97 -20.27
N HIS A 300 4.75 12.81 -19.34
CA HIS A 300 4.14 14.11 -19.66
C HIS A 300 4.88 15.31 -19.07
N GLY A 301 6.17 15.13 -18.75
CA GLY A 301 6.98 16.24 -18.23
C GLY A 301 8.19 15.80 -17.44
N ARG A 302 8.67 16.68 -16.57
CA ARG A 302 9.79 16.40 -15.68
C ARG A 302 9.62 17.11 -14.34
N ILE A 303 10.28 16.60 -13.32
CA ILE A 303 10.46 17.26 -12.03
C ILE A 303 11.93 17.57 -11.85
N GLU A 304 12.25 18.84 -11.59
CA GLU A 304 13.58 19.33 -11.26
C GLU A 304 13.65 19.67 -9.77
N TRP A 305 14.66 19.14 -9.09
CA TRP A 305 14.98 19.48 -7.71
C TRP A 305 16.18 20.41 -7.68
N THR A 306 16.10 21.48 -6.85
CA THR A 306 17.17 22.45 -6.63
C THR A 306 17.73 22.27 -5.22
N ALA A 307 19.03 22.01 -5.11
CA ALA A 307 19.71 21.72 -3.85
C ALA A 307 19.75 22.95 -2.91
N LYS A 308 19.93 24.18 -3.48
CA LYS A 308 20.07 25.43 -2.71
C LYS A 308 18.92 25.68 -1.73
N ASN A 309 17.69 25.38 -2.13
CA ASN A 309 16.47 25.65 -1.34
C ASN A 309 15.64 24.40 -1.09
N ASN A 310 16.15 23.21 -1.45
CA ASN A 310 15.49 21.91 -1.33
C ASN A 310 14.08 21.89 -1.92
N THR A 311 13.85 22.50 -3.07
CA THR A 311 12.55 22.57 -3.73
C THR A 311 12.50 21.74 -5.00
N ALA A 312 11.34 21.14 -5.28
CA ALA A 312 11.07 20.43 -6.55
C ALA A 312 9.97 21.16 -7.34
N LYS A 313 10.25 21.45 -8.62
CA LYS A 313 9.31 22.08 -9.55
C LYS A 313 8.97 21.14 -10.70
N TYR A 314 7.71 21.15 -11.09
CA TYR A 314 7.19 20.44 -12.25
C TYR A 314 7.28 21.33 -13.49
N TYR A 315 7.64 20.70 -14.60
CA TYR A 315 7.62 21.28 -15.94
C TYR A 315 6.89 20.33 -16.88
N LYS A 316 5.87 20.84 -17.55
CA LYS A 316 5.13 20.10 -18.56
C LYS A 316 6.02 19.86 -19.80
N LYS A 317 5.79 18.75 -20.49
CA LYS A 317 6.43 18.45 -21.78
C LYS A 317 5.81 19.29 -22.88
#